data_61ccb1ab5b9e6d22859e3082ed8a6d00
#
_entry.id   61ccb1ab5b9e6d22859e3082ed8a6d00
#
_cell.length_a   1.000
_cell.length_b   1.000
_cell.length_c   1.000
_cell.angle_alpha   90.00
_cell.angle_beta   90.00
_cell.angle_gamma   90.00
#
_symmetry.space_group_name_H-M   'P 1'
#
loop_
_entity.id
_entity.type
_entity.pdbx_description
1 polymer ?
#
loop_
_entity_poly.entity_id
_entity_poly.type
_entity_poly.pdbx_seq_one_letter_code
_entity_poly.pdbx_strand_id
1 'polypeptide(L)'
;EQRIKMCKALGMNTLCLYVFWNIHEQREGQFDFTGNNDVAAFCRLARKNGMYVIVRPGPYVCAEWEMGGLPWWLLKKKDIRLRERDPYFMERVKVFEQQVGNQLAPLTIDKGGPIIMVQVENEYGSYGVDKEYVSQIRDIVRSSGFDKVALFQCDWASNFEKNGLDDLIWTMNFGTGANIDEQFKRLGEL
;
A
#
# COMPACT_ATOMS: atom_id res chain seq x y z
N GLU A 1 11.84 -17.86 4.00
CA GLU A 1 11.51 -18.32 5.36
C GLU A 1 12.56 -17.83 6.39
N GLN A 2 13.87 -17.94 6.09
CA GLN A 2 14.94 -17.57 7.02
C GLN A 2 14.78 -16.12 7.55
N ARG A 3 14.56 -15.13 6.67
CA ARG A 3 14.39 -13.72 7.08
C ARG A 3 13.20 -13.52 8.01
N ILE A 4 12.09 -14.24 7.78
CA ILE A 4 10.91 -14.19 8.67
C ILE A 4 11.28 -14.69 10.07
N LYS A 5 12.02 -15.80 10.16
CA LYS A 5 12.50 -16.33 11.43
C LYS A 5 13.46 -15.38 12.13
N MET A 6 14.32 -14.68 11.39
CA MET A 6 15.22 -13.65 11.95
C MET A 6 14.41 -12.47 12.51
N CYS A 7 13.42 -11.96 11.79
CA CYS A 7 12.53 -10.91 12.30
C CYS A 7 11.82 -11.35 13.60
N LYS A 8 11.31 -12.57 13.62
CA LYS A 8 10.67 -13.12 14.82
C LYS A 8 11.65 -13.24 16.00
N ALA A 9 12.89 -13.67 15.76
CA ALA A 9 13.93 -13.77 16.78
C ALA A 9 14.33 -12.40 17.36
N LEU A 10 14.16 -11.32 16.58
CA LEU A 10 14.32 -9.92 17.02
C LEU A 10 13.12 -9.39 17.81
N GLY A 11 12.09 -10.21 18.06
CA GLY A 11 10.89 -9.81 18.80
C GLY A 11 9.80 -9.16 17.94
N MET A 12 9.96 -9.12 16.62
CA MET A 12 8.93 -8.61 15.71
C MET A 12 7.75 -9.60 15.64
N ASN A 13 6.53 -9.08 15.56
CA ASN A 13 5.31 -9.86 15.40
C ASN A 13 4.59 -9.59 14.07
N THR A 14 5.02 -8.59 13.32
CA THR A 14 4.36 -8.13 12.09
C THR A 14 5.41 -7.80 11.03
N LEU A 15 5.08 -8.15 9.77
CA LEU A 15 5.91 -7.86 8.61
C LEU A 15 5.17 -6.87 7.70
N CYS A 16 5.91 -5.90 7.15
CA CYS A 16 5.39 -4.98 6.15
C CYS A 16 5.72 -5.51 4.75
N LEU A 17 4.70 -5.71 3.93
CA LEU A 17 4.81 -6.24 2.57
C LEU A 17 4.45 -5.15 1.56
N TYR A 18 5.43 -4.70 0.80
CA TYR A 18 5.20 -3.89 -0.39
C TYR A 18 4.80 -4.77 -1.58
N VAL A 19 3.83 -4.32 -2.36
CA VAL A 19 3.45 -4.97 -3.63
C VAL A 19 3.78 -4.00 -4.75
N PHE A 20 4.89 -4.25 -5.44
CA PHE A 20 5.40 -3.36 -6.48
C PHE A 20 4.69 -3.61 -7.79
N TRP A 21 3.88 -2.67 -8.26
CA TRP A 21 3.12 -2.82 -9.49
C TRP A 21 4.02 -3.16 -10.70
N ASN A 22 5.16 -2.47 -10.83
CA ASN A 22 6.09 -2.70 -11.95
C ASN A 22 6.78 -4.08 -11.95
N ILE A 23 6.76 -4.81 -10.83
CA ILE A 23 7.22 -6.21 -10.76
C ILE A 23 6.13 -7.16 -11.23
N HIS A 24 4.90 -6.93 -10.77
CA HIS A 24 3.79 -7.83 -11.02
C HIS A 24 3.13 -7.63 -12.39
N GLU A 25 3.29 -6.47 -13.02
CA GLU A 25 2.78 -6.14 -14.35
C GLU A 25 3.89 -5.48 -15.20
N GLN A 26 4.91 -6.24 -15.57
CA GLN A 26 6.02 -5.75 -16.37
C GLN A 26 5.62 -5.34 -17.80
N ARG A 27 4.52 -5.92 -18.30
CA ARG A 27 3.86 -5.54 -19.56
C ARG A 27 2.38 -5.37 -19.27
N GLU A 28 1.80 -4.34 -19.84
CA GLU A 28 0.38 -4.02 -19.66
C GLU A 28 -0.51 -5.25 -19.89
N GLY A 29 -1.36 -5.56 -18.91
CA GLY A 29 -2.29 -6.69 -18.93
C GLY A 29 -1.67 -8.07 -18.65
N GLN A 30 -0.36 -8.15 -18.41
CA GLN A 30 0.32 -9.44 -18.13
C GLN A 30 0.81 -9.45 -16.66
N PHE A 31 0.06 -10.15 -15.83
CA PHE A 31 0.34 -10.22 -14.39
C PHE A 31 1.13 -11.48 -14.02
N ASP A 32 2.11 -11.32 -13.13
CA ASP A 32 2.89 -12.42 -12.56
C ASP A 32 2.89 -12.35 -11.03
N PHE A 33 2.26 -13.35 -10.42
CA PHE A 33 2.25 -13.60 -8.97
C PHE A 33 2.78 -15.00 -8.68
N THR A 34 3.76 -15.48 -9.44
CA THR A 34 4.31 -16.82 -9.31
C THR A 34 5.77 -16.81 -8.81
N GLY A 35 6.24 -17.95 -8.33
CA GLY A 35 7.63 -18.09 -7.88
C GLY A 35 8.03 -17.07 -6.81
N ASN A 36 9.03 -16.25 -7.10
CA ASN A 36 9.49 -15.19 -6.18
C ASN A 36 8.51 -14.01 -6.07
N ASN A 37 7.56 -13.91 -6.99
CA ASN A 37 6.53 -12.87 -6.99
C ASN A 37 5.22 -13.34 -6.30
N ASP A 38 5.18 -14.56 -5.73
CA ASP A 38 3.99 -15.07 -5.03
C ASP A 38 3.83 -14.41 -3.65
N VAL A 39 3.16 -13.26 -3.63
CA VAL A 39 2.85 -12.49 -2.42
C VAL A 39 1.91 -13.25 -1.47
N ALA A 40 1.03 -14.09 -2.02
CA ALA A 40 0.13 -14.91 -1.21
C ALA A 40 0.89 -16.03 -0.48
N ALA A 41 1.86 -16.67 -1.14
CA ALA A 41 2.75 -17.64 -0.49
C ALA A 41 3.56 -16.98 0.63
N PHE A 42 4.06 -15.75 0.42
CA PHE A 42 4.73 -14.99 1.48
C PHE A 42 3.83 -14.77 2.70
N CYS A 43 2.59 -14.34 2.50
CA CYS A 43 1.62 -14.14 3.60
C CYS A 43 1.31 -15.47 4.32
N ARG A 44 1.11 -16.56 3.59
CA ARG A 44 0.91 -17.89 4.20
C ARG A 44 2.13 -18.33 5.03
N LEU A 45 3.32 -18.04 4.53
CA LEU A 45 4.57 -18.36 5.23
C LEU A 45 4.75 -17.50 6.49
N ALA A 46 4.39 -16.22 6.44
CA ALA A 46 4.36 -15.33 7.61
C ALA A 46 3.43 -15.91 8.69
N ARG A 47 2.19 -16.26 8.32
CA ARG A 47 1.22 -16.91 9.22
C ARG A 47 1.76 -18.18 9.85
N LYS A 48 2.36 -19.07 9.04
CA LYS A 48 2.97 -20.33 9.53
C LYS A 48 4.02 -20.08 10.61
N ASN A 49 4.70 -18.94 10.55
CA ASN A 49 5.69 -18.53 11.55
C ASN A 49 5.10 -17.66 12.68
N GLY A 50 3.77 -17.50 12.76
CA GLY A 50 3.10 -16.72 13.78
C GLY A 50 3.31 -15.21 13.65
N MET A 51 3.44 -14.71 12.41
CA MET A 51 3.62 -13.30 12.08
C MET A 51 2.38 -12.74 11.40
N TYR A 52 1.99 -11.52 11.75
CA TYR A 52 1.02 -10.74 11.00
C TYR A 52 1.66 -10.05 9.79
N VAL A 53 0.82 -9.51 8.90
CA VAL A 53 1.26 -8.79 7.71
C VAL A 53 0.47 -7.49 7.56
N ILE A 54 1.19 -6.40 7.28
CA ILE A 54 0.64 -5.14 6.79
C ILE A 54 0.97 -5.06 5.30
N VAL A 55 -0.03 -4.86 4.43
CA VAL A 55 0.15 -4.81 2.98
C VAL A 55 0.16 -3.36 2.50
N ARG A 56 1.12 -3.03 1.65
CA ARG A 56 1.28 -1.71 1.03
C ARG A 56 1.25 -1.85 -0.50
N PRO A 57 0.05 -1.88 -1.12
CA PRO A 57 -0.10 -2.16 -2.56
C PRO A 57 0.10 -0.93 -3.45
N GLY A 58 -0.02 0.26 -2.91
CA GLY A 58 0.16 1.49 -3.66
C GLY A 58 -1.13 2.20 -4.05
N PRO A 59 -1.25 2.61 -5.32
CA PRO A 59 -0.49 2.27 -6.54
C PRO A 59 0.98 2.75 -6.57
N TYR A 60 1.29 3.85 -5.88
CA TYR A 60 2.64 4.33 -5.62
C TYR A 60 3.06 3.90 -4.22
N VAL A 61 4.21 3.26 -4.08
CA VAL A 61 4.69 2.72 -2.79
C VAL A 61 5.99 3.35 -2.30
N CYS A 62 6.65 4.18 -3.09
CA CYS A 62 7.96 4.78 -2.81
C CYS A 62 9.05 3.71 -2.60
N ALA A 63 9.39 3.40 -1.36
CA ALA A 63 10.26 2.30 -0.92
C ALA A 63 11.66 2.31 -1.54
N GLU A 64 12.19 3.49 -1.91
CA GLU A 64 13.44 3.64 -2.66
C GLU A 64 13.49 2.71 -3.89
N TRP A 65 12.33 2.48 -4.51
CA TRP A 65 12.16 1.62 -5.67
C TRP A 65 11.92 2.42 -6.94
N GLU A 66 12.32 1.86 -8.09
CA GLU A 66 12.16 2.50 -9.39
C GLU A 66 10.74 3.01 -9.62
N MET A 67 10.59 4.30 -9.97
CA MET A 67 9.32 5.01 -10.14
C MET A 67 8.33 4.83 -8.96
N GLY A 68 8.82 4.50 -7.75
CA GLY A 68 7.96 4.20 -6.61
C GLY A 68 7.04 3.00 -6.84
N GLY A 69 7.42 2.09 -7.71
CA GLY A 69 6.67 0.89 -8.07
C GLY A 69 5.73 1.04 -9.27
N LEU A 70 5.57 2.24 -9.82
CA LEU A 70 4.72 2.44 -11.01
C LEU A 70 5.38 1.82 -12.26
N PRO A 71 4.64 1.12 -13.13
CA PRO A 71 5.23 0.50 -14.30
C PRO A 71 5.55 1.50 -15.41
N TRP A 72 6.71 1.31 -16.02
CA TRP A 72 7.24 2.16 -17.09
C TRP A 72 6.30 2.30 -18.30
N TRP A 73 5.52 1.28 -18.60
CA TRP A 73 4.63 1.27 -19.78
C TRP A 73 3.49 2.28 -19.67
N LEU A 74 3.16 2.77 -18.47
CA LEU A 74 2.23 3.89 -18.29
C LEU A 74 2.70 5.13 -19.07
N LEU A 75 4.01 5.36 -19.13
CA LEU A 75 4.60 6.52 -19.82
C LEU A 75 4.48 6.43 -21.35
N LYS A 76 4.06 5.31 -21.91
CA LYS A 76 3.73 5.20 -23.35
C LYS A 76 2.50 6.03 -23.73
N LYS A 77 1.59 6.24 -22.78
CA LYS A 77 0.43 7.09 -23.02
C LYS A 77 0.89 8.54 -22.96
N LYS A 78 0.79 9.21 -24.11
CA LYS A 78 1.08 10.65 -24.22
C LYS A 78 0.15 11.41 -23.27
N ASP A 79 0.69 12.38 -22.57
CA ASP A 79 -0.02 13.29 -21.67
C ASP A 79 -0.65 12.59 -20.43
N ILE A 80 -0.13 11.41 -20.04
CA ILE A 80 -0.56 10.75 -18.81
C ILE A 80 -0.23 11.60 -17.58
N ARG A 81 -1.16 11.66 -16.64
CA ARG A 81 -0.97 12.26 -15.32
C ARG A 81 -0.98 11.18 -14.26
N LEU A 82 0.21 10.85 -13.77
CA LEU A 82 0.38 9.84 -12.73
C LEU A 82 -0.05 10.40 -11.37
N ARG A 83 -0.61 9.54 -10.51
CA ARG A 83 -1.09 9.90 -9.17
C ARG A 83 -2.08 11.08 -9.19
N GLU A 84 -2.89 11.13 -10.23
CA GLU A 84 -3.98 12.07 -10.42
C GLU A 84 -5.22 11.34 -10.94
N ARG A 85 -6.37 12.03 -11.00
CA ARG A 85 -7.62 11.48 -11.55
C ARG A 85 -7.60 11.42 -13.10
N ASP A 86 -6.49 11.01 -13.67
CA ASP A 86 -6.41 10.69 -15.09
C ASP A 86 -7.22 9.41 -15.38
N PRO A 87 -8.18 9.41 -16.32
CA PRO A 87 -9.07 8.26 -16.52
C PRO A 87 -8.34 6.96 -16.87
N TYR A 88 -7.26 7.05 -17.65
CA TYR A 88 -6.48 5.86 -18.00
C TYR A 88 -5.67 5.36 -16.82
N PHE A 89 -4.99 6.28 -16.09
CA PHE A 89 -4.25 5.90 -14.89
C PHE A 89 -5.16 5.22 -13.86
N MET A 90 -6.31 5.82 -13.55
CA MET A 90 -7.27 5.28 -12.58
C MET A 90 -7.86 3.93 -13.00
N GLU A 91 -8.12 3.75 -14.30
CA GLU A 91 -8.57 2.46 -14.83
C GLU A 91 -7.49 1.38 -14.65
N ARG A 92 -6.23 1.69 -14.96
CA ARG A 92 -5.12 0.73 -14.79
C ARG A 92 -4.85 0.42 -13.32
N VAL A 93 -4.93 1.41 -12.43
CA VAL A 93 -4.87 1.20 -10.98
C VAL A 93 -5.95 0.23 -10.51
N LYS A 94 -7.20 0.43 -10.95
CA LYS A 94 -8.31 -0.47 -10.60
C LYS A 94 -8.04 -1.90 -11.04
N VAL A 95 -7.52 -2.10 -12.24
CA VAL A 95 -7.18 -3.44 -12.75
C VAL A 95 -6.07 -4.07 -11.91
N PHE A 96 -5.01 -3.32 -11.59
CA PHE A 96 -3.91 -3.82 -10.76
C PHE A 96 -4.38 -4.19 -9.35
N GLU A 97 -5.08 -3.28 -8.67
CA GLU A 97 -5.58 -3.52 -7.31
C GLU A 97 -6.54 -4.72 -7.25
N GLN A 98 -7.36 -4.93 -8.29
CA GLN A 98 -8.19 -6.13 -8.38
C GLN A 98 -7.34 -7.41 -8.47
N GLN A 99 -6.21 -7.40 -9.19
CA GLN A 99 -5.31 -8.55 -9.24
C GLN A 99 -4.64 -8.79 -7.88
N VAL A 100 -4.22 -7.73 -7.20
CA VAL A 100 -3.70 -7.82 -5.82
C VAL A 100 -4.77 -8.39 -4.88
N GLY A 101 -6.01 -7.91 -4.97
CA GLY A 101 -7.14 -8.40 -4.20
C GLY A 101 -7.41 -9.89 -4.45
N ASN A 102 -7.37 -10.34 -5.69
CA ASN A 102 -7.53 -11.75 -6.02
C ASN A 102 -6.50 -12.65 -5.31
N GLN A 103 -5.27 -12.15 -5.09
CA GLN A 103 -4.22 -12.89 -4.39
C GLN A 103 -4.34 -12.80 -2.87
N LEU A 104 -4.64 -11.63 -2.33
CA LEU A 104 -4.45 -11.30 -0.91
C LEU A 104 -5.74 -11.18 -0.10
N ALA A 105 -6.87 -10.82 -0.71
CA ALA A 105 -8.13 -10.68 0.02
C ALA A 105 -8.60 -11.97 0.74
N PRO A 106 -8.32 -13.19 0.24
CA PRO A 106 -8.60 -14.42 1.00
C PRO A 106 -7.74 -14.60 2.26
N LEU A 107 -6.69 -13.80 2.42
CA LEU A 107 -5.71 -13.90 3.52
C LEU A 107 -5.83 -12.78 4.54
N THR A 108 -6.93 -12.01 4.53
CA THR A 108 -7.23 -10.98 5.53
C THR A 108 -7.61 -11.60 6.88
N ILE A 109 -7.44 -10.82 7.94
CA ILE A 109 -7.64 -11.30 9.33
C ILE A 109 -9.09 -11.75 9.59
N ASP A 110 -10.08 -11.10 9.00
CA ASP A 110 -11.49 -11.48 9.09
C ASP A 110 -11.78 -12.86 8.47
N LYS A 111 -10.95 -13.31 7.54
CA LYS A 111 -10.97 -14.64 6.91
C LYS A 111 -9.98 -15.62 7.56
N GLY A 112 -9.40 -15.23 8.70
CA GLY A 112 -8.43 -16.03 9.44
C GLY A 112 -7.01 -16.02 8.85
N GLY A 113 -6.68 -15.10 7.95
CA GLY A 113 -5.34 -14.88 7.40
C GLY A 113 -4.47 -14.00 8.30
N PRO A 114 -3.22 -13.71 7.88
CA PRO A 114 -2.30 -12.88 8.65
C PRO A 114 -2.42 -11.38 8.36
N ILE A 115 -3.15 -10.94 7.32
CA ILE A 115 -3.19 -9.55 6.89
C ILE A 115 -4.12 -8.76 7.81
N ILE A 116 -3.54 -7.82 8.56
CA ILE A 116 -4.25 -7.01 9.55
C ILE A 116 -4.57 -5.60 9.09
N MET A 117 -3.79 -5.05 8.14
CA MET A 117 -3.97 -3.70 7.61
C MET A 117 -3.55 -3.63 6.15
N VAL A 118 -4.19 -2.74 5.38
CA VAL A 118 -3.84 -2.43 3.98
C VAL A 118 -3.72 -0.91 3.80
N GLN A 119 -2.62 -0.46 3.20
CA GLN A 119 -2.37 0.95 2.95
C GLN A 119 -3.10 1.44 1.71
N VAL A 120 -3.56 2.68 1.77
CA VAL A 120 -4.13 3.43 0.65
C VAL A 120 -3.13 4.49 0.24
N GLU A 121 -2.61 4.42 -0.98
CA GLU A 121 -1.59 5.31 -1.53
C GLU A 121 -0.30 5.35 -0.66
N ASN A 122 0.58 6.33 -0.84
CA ASN A 122 1.74 6.54 0.01
C ASN A 122 2.19 8.01 -0.03
N GLU A 123 2.18 8.67 1.14
CA GLU A 123 2.66 10.05 1.31
C GLU A 123 2.13 10.99 0.22
N TYR A 124 0.85 10.86 -0.11
CA TYR A 124 0.25 11.62 -1.21
C TYR A 124 0.30 13.12 -0.96
N GLY A 125 0.22 13.55 0.29
CA GLY A 125 0.31 14.96 0.66
C GLY A 125 1.64 15.63 0.34
N SER A 126 2.70 14.85 0.13
CA SER A 126 4.00 15.34 -0.37
C SER A 126 4.04 15.46 -1.90
N TYR A 127 3.05 14.89 -2.59
CA TYR A 127 2.92 14.91 -4.04
C TYR A 127 1.80 15.85 -4.53
N GLY A 128 0.64 15.80 -3.88
CA GLY A 128 -0.55 16.52 -4.30
C GLY A 128 -1.52 16.83 -3.16
N VAL A 129 -2.64 17.47 -3.53
CA VAL A 129 -3.68 17.90 -2.57
C VAL A 129 -5.09 17.46 -3.00
N ASP A 130 -5.21 16.53 -3.95
CA ASP A 130 -6.49 16.04 -4.44
C ASP A 130 -7.05 14.94 -3.53
N LYS A 131 -7.77 15.34 -2.48
CA LYS A 131 -8.44 14.42 -1.53
C LYS A 131 -9.39 13.45 -2.25
N GLU A 132 -10.01 13.87 -3.35
CA GLU A 132 -10.90 13.03 -4.15
C GLU A 132 -10.13 11.88 -4.84
N TYR A 133 -8.92 12.16 -5.33
CA TYR A 133 -8.04 11.10 -5.84
C TYR A 133 -7.78 10.03 -4.78
N VAL A 134 -7.39 10.43 -3.57
CA VAL A 134 -7.13 9.50 -2.46
C VAL A 134 -8.38 8.70 -2.09
N SER A 135 -9.54 9.37 -2.08
CA SER A 135 -10.84 8.72 -1.85
C SER A 135 -11.15 7.65 -2.89
N GLN A 136 -10.90 7.93 -4.16
CA GLN A 136 -11.08 6.94 -5.23
C GLN A 136 -10.11 5.75 -5.12
N ILE A 137 -8.85 5.99 -4.73
CA ILE A 137 -7.90 4.88 -4.46
C ILE A 137 -8.40 4.01 -3.29
N ARG A 138 -8.87 4.62 -2.19
CA ARG A 138 -9.51 3.88 -1.09
C ARG A 138 -10.65 3.01 -1.56
N ASP A 139 -11.54 3.54 -2.40
CA ASP A 139 -12.72 2.81 -2.88
C ASP A 139 -12.32 1.66 -3.82
N ILE A 140 -11.29 1.87 -4.63
CA ILE A 140 -10.68 0.80 -5.45
C ILE A 140 -10.12 -0.31 -4.55
N VAL A 141 -9.34 0.03 -3.52
CA VAL A 141 -8.78 -0.95 -2.58
C VAL A 141 -9.92 -1.72 -1.88
N ARG A 142 -10.94 -1.04 -1.37
CA ARG A 142 -12.11 -1.70 -0.76
C ARG A 142 -12.80 -2.65 -1.72
N SER A 143 -13.11 -2.19 -2.94
CA SER A 143 -13.80 -3.00 -3.94
C SER A 143 -12.97 -4.18 -4.47
N SER A 144 -11.67 -4.16 -4.24
CA SER A 144 -10.77 -5.27 -4.56
C SER A 144 -10.76 -6.40 -3.50
N GLY A 145 -11.63 -6.31 -2.50
CA GLY A 145 -11.84 -7.35 -1.47
C GLY A 145 -11.24 -7.06 -0.11
N PHE A 146 -10.81 -5.80 0.13
CA PHE A 146 -10.26 -5.34 1.41
C PHE A 146 -11.26 -4.49 2.23
N ASP A 147 -12.55 -4.72 2.05
CA ASP A 147 -13.63 -3.97 2.67
C ASP A 147 -13.77 -4.20 4.19
N LYS A 148 -13.28 -5.34 4.69
CA LYS A 148 -13.41 -5.76 6.11
C LYS A 148 -12.09 -5.73 6.89
N VAL A 149 -11.00 -5.38 6.26
CA VAL A 149 -9.70 -5.20 6.92
C VAL A 149 -9.46 -3.72 7.19
N ALA A 150 -8.71 -3.39 8.23
CA ALA A 150 -8.36 -2.01 8.53
C ALA A 150 -7.57 -1.38 7.38
N LEU A 151 -8.05 -0.25 6.87
CA LEU A 151 -7.32 0.55 5.88
C LEU A 151 -6.62 1.72 6.57
N PHE A 152 -5.46 2.13 6.06
CA PHE A 152 -4.70 3.24 6.62
C PHE A 152 -4.04 4.10 5.54
N GLN A 153 -3.83 5.37 5.88
CA GLN A 153 -2.95 6.29 5.17
C GLN A 153 -1.65 6.45 5.95
N CYS A 154 -0.56 6.69 5.24
CA CYS A 154 0.74 7.00 5.84
C CYS A 154 1.29 8.28 5.20
N ASP A 155 1.54 9.30 6.02
CA ASP A 155 2.02 10.60 5.55
C ASP A 155 2.72 11.37 6.70
N TRP A 156 3.18 12.60 6.44
CA TRP A 156 3.53 13.56 7.47
C TRP A 156 2.27 14.10 8.15
N ALA A 157 2.33 14.39 9.44
CA ALA A 157 1.17 14.89 10.19
C ALA A 157 0.49 16.08 9.49
N SER A 158 1.25 17.08 9.01
CA SER A 158 0.73 18.26 8.33
C SER A 158 -0.03 17.99 7.03
N ASN A 159 0.19 16.84 6.40
CA ASN A 159 -0.44 16.50 5.12
C ASN A 159 -1.88 15.98 5.31
N PHE A 160 -2.23 15.49 6.49
CA PHE A 160 -3.58 15.01 6.78
C PHE A 160 -4.63 16.12 6.80
N GLU A 161 -4.26 17.37 7.08
CA GLU A 161 -5.18 18.53 6.98
C GLU A 161 -5.88 18.61 5.61
N LYS A 162 -5.15 18.23 4.54
CA LYS A 162 -5.63 18.36 3.15
C LYS A 162 -6.13 17.04 2.57
N ASN A 163 -5.47 15.95 2.91
CA ASN A 163 -5.66 14.66 2.25
C ASN A 163 -6.11 13.54 3.19
N GLY A 164 -6.23 13.79 4.50
CA GLY A 164 -6.70 12.80 5.47
C GLY A 164 -8.14 12.39 5.19
N LEU A 165 -8.39 11.08 5.15
CA LEU A 165 -9.73 10.52 5.10
C LEU A 165 -10.11 10.04 6.49
N ASP A 166 -11.23 10.53 7.01
CA ASP A 166 -11.65 10.31 8.42
C ASP A 166 -12.03 8.85 8.71
N ASP A 167 -12.27 8.08 7.68
CA ASP A 167 -12.60 6.66 7.76
C ASP A 167 -11.38 5.73 7.60
N LEU A 168 -10.17 6.29 7.57
CA LEU A 168 -8.90 5.57 7.55
C LEU A 168 -8.11 5.81 8.83
N ILE A 169 -7.27 4.85 9.22
CA ILE A 169 -6.29 5.03 10.27
C ILE A 169 -5.16 5.91 9.74
N TRP A 170 -4.82 6.99 10.44
CA TRP A 170 -3.69 7.82 10.08
C TRP A 170 -2.42 7.33 10.78
N THR A 171 -1.40 7.08 10.00
CA THR A 171 -0.06 6.70 10.47
C THR A 171 0.96 7.71 9.93
N MET A 172 2.02 7.93 10.68
CA MET A 172 3.03 8.91 10.29
C MET A 172 4.32 8.26 9.83
N ASN A 173 4.88 8.82 8.75
CA ASN A 173 6.28 8.67 8.41
C ASN A 173 7.04 9.93 8.83
N PHE A 174 8.25 9.77 9.34
CA PHE A 174 9.18 10.86 9.58
C PHE A 174 10.63 10.34 9.44
N GLY A 175 11.50 11.22 8.95
CA GLY A 175 12.90 10.87 8.70
C GLY A 175 13.76 10.92 9.97
N THR A 176 14.99 10.46 9.82
CA THR A 176 16.03 10.57 10.86
C THR A 176 16.22 12.02 11.28
N GLY A 177 16.17 12.29 12.58
CA GLY A 177 16.33 13.64 13.15
C GLY A 177 15.04 14.46 13.21
N ALA A 178 13.89 13.91 12.81
CA ALA A 178 12.61 14.56 13.02
C ALA A 178 12.30 14.70 14.51
N ASN A 179 11.64 15.83 14.88
CA ASN A 179 11.11 16.01 16.23
C ASN A 179 9.83 15.19 16.37
N ILE A 180 9.94 14.01 16.97
CA ILE A 180 8.84 13.05 17.12
C ILE A 180 7.70 13.64 17.95
N ASP A 181 8.01 14.32 19.07
CA ASP A 181 7.01 14.90 19.96
C ASP A 181 6.17 15.96 19.24
N GLU A 182 6.81 16.80 18.42
CA GLU A 182 6.13 17.79 17.60
C GLU A 182 5.19 17.14 16.56
N GLN A 183 5.63 16.06 15.90
CA GLN A 183 4.80 15.34 14.94
C GLN A 183 3.56 14.73 15.59
N PHE A 184 3.71 14.09 16.76
CA PHE A 184 2.57 13.53 17.50
C PHE A 184 1.65 14.62 18.05
N LYS A 185 2.20 15.74 18.55
CA LYS A 185 1.41 16.89 18.96
C LYS A 185 0.55 17.41 17.81
N ARG A 186 1.17 17.62 16.63
CA ARG A 186 0.45 18.10 15.45
C ARG A 186 -0.63 17.12 14.99
N LEU A 187 -0.37 15.83 15.02
CA LEU A 187 -1.40 14.83 14.68
C LEU A 187 -2.60 14.88 15.63
N GLY A 188 -2.34 15.15 16.92
CA GLY A 188 -3.39 15.28 17.94
C GLY A 188 -4.20 16.58 17.85
N GLU A 189 -3.75 17.57 17.08
CA GLU A 189 -4.43 18.84 16.81
C GLU A 189 -5.37 18.78 15.59
N LEU A 190 -5.33 17.70 14.78
CA LEU A 190 -6.13 17.47 13.59
C LEU A 190 -7.40 16.68 13.91
#